data_0aec790b5f7b1c99d8a4027388a12322
#
_entry.id   0aec790b5f7b1c99d8a4027388a12322
#
_cell.length_a   1.000
_cell.length_b   1.000
_cell.length_c   1.000
_cell.angle_alpha   90.00
_cell.angle_beta   90.00
_cell.angle_gamma   90.00
#
_symmetry.space_group_name_H-M   'P 1'
#
loop_
_entity.id
_entity.type
_entity.pdbx_description
1 polymer ?
#
loop_
_entity_poly.entity_id
_entity_poly.type
_entity_poly.pdbx_seq_one_letter_code
_entity_poly.pdbx_strand_id
1 'polypeptide(L)'
;MSEVALATAPPTAPSVIRTLLAKLAISYTEVAERPGLNPAQKVQAVLLDDAVGALMVLFPQNQLLDLNRLAELTGRRLTAVSPERLERMLGKHSLSLLPGLPPLTSSPCLYEESLLREPTVLVHSGEAGLLLEISSDAFKSMLTKASAAHFGEPLSNIRPNLDRPNDDREEITQAMQAFTARRIQQRLEATIEIPPLADTAQKIIKLRVDPNATIDDITGVVETDPALAAQVVSWAASPYYASPGKIRSVEDAIVRVLGFDLVINLALGLALGKTLS
;
A
#
# COMPACT_ATOMS: atom_id res chain seq x y z
N MET A 1 -56.57 -6.94 12.41
CA MET A 1 -55.59 -7.08 13.46
C MET A 1 -54.47 -6.10 13.18
N SER A 2 -54.47 -4.97 13.87
CA SER A 2 -53.50 -3.90 13.65
C SER A 2 -52.21 -4.28 14.39
N GLU A 3 -51.14 -4.40 13.63
CA GLU A 3 -49.77 -4.60 14.12
C GLU A 3 -49.30 -3.26 14.70
N VAL A 4 -49.31 -3.19 16.02
CA VAL A 4 -48.76 -2.07 16.79
C VAL A 4 -47.23 -2.14 16.59
N ALA A 5 -46.72 -1.27 15.71
CA ALA A 5 -45.28 -1.05 15.65
C ALA A 5 -44.82 -0.58 17.02
N LEU A 6 -44.03 -1.41 17.72
CA LEU A 6 -43.31 -1.00 18.90
C LEU A 6 -42.40 0.18 18.50
N ALA A 7 -42.75 1.36 18.99
CA ALA A 7 -41.89 2.52 18.88
C ALA A 7 -40.60 2.20 19.70
N THR A 8 -39.54 1.81 18.99
CA THR A 8 -38.20 1.71 19.59
C THR A 8 -37.82 3.09 20.10
N ALA A 9 -37.42 3.18 21.35
CA ALA A 9 -36.91 4.42 21.92
C ALA A 9 -35.85 5.01 21.01
N PRO A 10 -35.78 6.35 20.86
CA PRO A 10 -34.75 6.96 20.00
C PRO A 10 -33.36 6.48 20.44
N PRO A 11 -32.48 6.13 19.50
CA PRO A 11 -31.14 5.70 19.82
C PRO A 11 -30.41 6.80 20.62
N THR A 12 -29.75 6.41 21.68
CA THR A 12 -28.94 7.32 22.51
C THR A 12 -27.47 6.96 22.39
N ALA A 13 -26.60 7.96 22.57
CA ALA A 13 -25.16 7.73 22.46
C ALA A 13 -24.70 6.62 23.42
N PRO A 14 -23.84 5.68 22.97
CA PRO A 14 -23.28 4.63 23.82
C PRO A 14 -22.63 5.18 25.10
N SER A 15 -22.70 4.41 26.18
CA SER A 15 -22.20 4.84 27.49
C SER A 15 -20.71 5.21 27.47
N VAL A 16 -19.90 4.50 26.69
CA VAL A 16 -18.46 4.78 26.53
C VAL A 16 -18.23 6.16 25.91
N ILE A 17 -19.04 6.55 24.92
CA ILE A 17 -18.94 7.87 24.28
C ILE A 17 -19.40 8.98 25.23
N ARG A 18 -20.53 8.78 25.92
CA ARG A 18 -21.00 9.74 26.93
C ARG A 18 -19.98 9.97 28.03
N THR A 19 -19.38 8.90 28.55
CA THR A 19 -18.34 8.97 29.56
C THR A 19 -17.09 9.69 29.06
N LEU A 20 -16.66 9.42 27.82
CA LEU A 20 -15.51 10.07 27.20
C LEU A 20 -15.75 11.60 27.08
N LEU A 21 -16.88 12.00 26.50
CA LEU A 21 -17.21 13.41 26.28
C LEU A 21 -17.39 14.17 27.59
N ALA A 22 -18.03 13.53 28.59
CA ALA A 22 -18.13 14.10 29.94
C ALA A 22 -16.76 14.33 30.60
N LYS A 23 -15.85 13.35 30.48
CA LYS A 23 -14.47 13.45 30.99
C LYS A 23 -13.69 14.58 30.33
N LEU A 24 -13.97 14.86 29.04
CA LEU A 24 -13.33 15.94 28.27
C LEU A 24 -14.06 17.28 28.42
N ALA A 25 -15.15 17.33 29.18
CA ALA A 25 -16.03 18.51 29.32
C ALA A 25 -16.57 19.02 27.97
N ILE A 26 -16.85 18.12 27.03
CA ILE A 26 -17.39 18.43 25.70
C ILE A 26 -18.91 18.34 25.73
N SER A 27 -19.57 19.47 25.42
CA SER A 27 -21.02 19.52 25.21
C SER A 27 -21.37 19.08 23.80
N TYR A 28 -22.45 18.35 23.65
CA TYR A 28 -22.95 17.85 22.36
C TYR A 28 -24.47 17.79 22.34
N THR A 29 -25.04 17.75 21.15
CA THR A 29 -26.46 17.47 20.91
C THR A 29 -26.61 16.19 20.11
N GLU A 30 -27.52 15.32 20.48
CA GLU A 30 -27.85 14.10 19.72
C GLU A 30 -28.73 14.46 18.54
N VAL A 31 -28.33 14.05 17.33
CA VAL A 31 -29.01 14.35 16.06
C VAL A 31 -29.26 13.06 15.33
N ALA A 32 -30.53 12.79 14.99
CA ALA A 32 -30.84 11.64 14.15
C ALA A 32 -30.22 11.80 12.75
N GLU A 33 -29.56 10.76 12.26
CA GLU A 33 -29.03 10.76 10.91
C GLU A 33 -30.16 10.74 9.90
N ARG A 34 -30.19 11.70 8.99
CA ARG A 34 -31.23 11.86 7.98
C ARG A 34 -30.68 12.48 6.70
N PRO A 35 -31.32 12.27 5.55
CA PRO A 35 -31.01 12.99 4.32
C PRO A 35 -31.13 14.51 4.52
N GLY A 36 -30.24 15.28 3.86
CA GLY A 36 -30.27 16.75 3.90
C GLY A 36 -29.40 17.40 4.98
N LEU A 37 -28.73 16.62 5.84
CA LEU A 37 -27.67 17.17 6.70
C LEU A 37 -26.50 17.66 5.84
N ASN A 38 -25.86 18.77 6.26
CA ASN A 38 -24.74 19.32 5.51
C ASN A 38 -23.55 18.32 5.51
N PRO A 39 -23.14 17.79 4.33
CA PRO A 39 -22.08 16.82 4.26
C PRO A 39 -20.69 17.42 4.58
N ALA A 40 -20.54 18.74 4.53
CA ALA A 40 -19.31 19.42 4.95
C ALA A 40 -19.10 19.36 6.47
N GLN A 41 -20.19 19.32 7.25
CA GLN A 41 -20.15 19.17 8.71
C GLN A 41 -19.96 17.72 9.16
N LYS A 42 -20.33 16.75 8.31
CA LYS A 42 -20.34 15.34 8.70
C LYS A 42 -18.95 14.75 8.61
N VAL A 43 -18.44 14.32 9.76
CA VAL A 43 -17.09 13.74 9.91
C VAL A 43 -17.12 12.28 9.48
N GLN A 44 -16.30 11.95 8.48
CA GLN A 44 -15.95 10.58 8.15
C GLN A 44 -14.69 10.18 8.92
N ALA A 45 -14.71 9.01 9.53
CA ALA A 45 -13.57 8.43 10.23
C ALA A 45 -13.16 7.13 9.54
N VAL A 46 -11.91 7.03 9.16
CA VAL A 46 -11.32 5.83 8.58
C VAL A 46 -10.11 5.42 9.39
N LEU A 47 -9.97 4.13 9.65
CA LEU A 47 -8.80 3.57 10.29
C LEU A 47 -7.97 2.84 9.21
N LEU A 48 -6.76 3.34 8.99
CA LEU A 48 -5.79 2.76 8.07
C LEU A 48 -4.65 2.15 8.86
N ASP A 49 -3.94 1.18 8.29
CA ASP A 49 -2.73 0.64 8.91
C ASP A 49 -1.68 0.20 7.88
N ASP A 50 -0.48 -0.04 8.42
CA ASP A 50 0.67 -0.67 7.76
C ASP A 50 1.50 -1.42 8.81
N ALA A 51 2.74 -1.79 8.46
CA ALA A 51 3.67 -2.45 9.37
C ALA A 51 4.06 -1.59 10.60
N VAL A 52 3.94 -0.27 10.52
CA VAL A 52 4.25 0.67 11.62
C VAL A 52 3.11 0.74 12.63
N GLY A 53 1.86 0.59 12.18
CA GLY A 53 0.69 0.61 13.04
C GLY A 53 -0.50 1.37 12.44
N ALA A 54 -1.57 1.49 13.22
CA ALA A 54 -2.80 2.13 12.78
C ALA A 54 -2.70 3.66 12.79
N LEU A 55 -3.42 4.29 11.87
CA LEU A 55 -3.59 5.74 11.73
C LEU A 55 -5.09 6.02 11.55
N MET A 56 -5.66 6.87 12.38
CA MET A 56 -7.01 7.39 12.18
C MET A 56 -6.96 8.60 11.24
N VAL A 57 -7.86 8.64 10.26
CA VAL A 57 -7.98 9.75 9.31
C VAL A 57 -9.39 10.29 9.38
N LEU A 58 -9.53 11.62 9.57
CA LEU A 58 -10.80 12.32 9.68
C LEU A 58 -10.93 13.33 8.54
N PHE A 59 -12.06 13.31 7.85
CA PHE A 59 -12.34 14.24 6.75
C PHE A 59 -13.86 14.46 6.59
N PRO A 60 -14.31 15.55 5.95
CA PRO A 60 -15.73 15.79 5.74
C PRO A 60 -16.33 14.87 4.67
N GLN A 61 -17.59 14.50 4.81
CA GLN A 61 -18.29 13.56 3.92
C GLN A 61 -18.39 14.05 2.46
N ASN A 62 -18.26 15.35 2.21
CA ASN A 62 -18.25 15.92 0.87
C ASN A 62 -16.90 15.84 0.15
N GLN A 63 -15.98 15.04 0.69
CA GLN A 63 -14.66 14.81 0.11
C GLN A 63 -14.37 13.31 -0.02
N LEU A 64 -13.49 12.95 -0.94
CA LEU A 64 -12.87 11.63 -1.03
C LEU A 64 -11.47 11.67 -0.41
N LEU A 65 -11.11 10.57 0.22
CA LEU A 65 -9.76 10.38 0.75
C LEU A 65 -8.78 10.04 -0.38
N ASP A 66 -7.80 10.91 -0.62
CA ASP A 66 -6.70 10.64 -1.54
C ASP A 66 -5.58 9.88 -0.83
N LEU A 67 -5.51 8.56 -1.07
CA LEU A 67 -4.50 7.69 -0.46
C LEU A 67 -3.09 7.98 -0.98
N ASN A 68 -2.94 8.47 -2.22
CA ASN A 68 -1.62 8.84 -2.75
C ASN A 68 -1.10 10.08 -2.04
N ARG A 69 -1.95 11.10 -1.90
CA ARG A 69 -1.62 12.29 -1.16
C ARG A 69 -1.29 11.99 0.29
N LEU A 70 -2.06 11.10 0.91
CA LEU A 70 -1.80 10.64 2.28
C LEU A 70 -0.45 9.92 2.40
N ALA A 71 -0.09 9.10 1.41
CA ALA A 71 1.21 8.42 1.37
C ALA A 71 2.37 9.41 1.22
N GLU A 72 2.23 10.46 0.40
CA GLU A 72 3.22 11.54 0.28
C GLU A 72 3.42 12.29 1.61
N LEU A 73 2.32 12.62 2.30
CA LEU A 73 2.35 13.36 3.56
C LEU A 73 2.94 12.56 4.72
N THR A 74 2.68 11.27 4.76
CA THR A 74 3.08 10.40 5.87
C THR A 74 4.36 9.60 5.61
N GLY A 75 4.78 9.48 4.35
CA GLY A 75 5.83 8.55 3.93
C GLY A 75 5.44 7.08 4.09
N ARG A 76 4.13 6.78 4.24
CA ARG A 76 3.60 5.45 4.57
C ARG A 76 2.63 4.96 3.51
N ARG A 77 2.70 3.68 3.17
CA ARG A 77 1.72 3.01 2.31
C ARG A 77 0.63 2.38 3.18
N LEU A 78 -0.40 3.15 3.43
CA LEU A 78 -1.50 2.78 4.30
C LEU A 78 -2.60 2.05 3.52
N THR A 79 -3.21 1.04 4.16
CA THR A 79 -4.37 0.30 3.66
C THR A 79 -5.48 0.33 4.71
N ALA A 80 -6.72 0.08 4.30
CA ALA A 80 -7.82 -0.02 5.26
C ALA A 80 -7.57 -1.19 6.24
N VAL A 81 -7.81 -0.94 7.53
CA VAL A 81 -7.81 -2.00 8.54
C VAL A 81 -8.83 -3.06 8.16
N SER A 82 -8.51 -4.34 8.34
CA SER A 82 -9.41 -5.43 7.96
C SER A 82 -10.74 -5.35 8.74
N PRO A 83 -11.86 -5.73 8.12
CA PRO A 83 -13.18 -5.71 8.77
C PRO A 83 -13.19 -6.44 10.11
N GLU A 84 -12.56 -7.62 10.19
CA GLU A 84 -12.53 -8.43 11.40
C GLU A 84 -11.74 -7.77 12.55
N ARG A 85 -10.70 -7.00 12.19
CA ARG A 85 -9.93 -6.23 13.18
C ARG A 85 -10.71 -5.02 13.66
N LEU A 86 -11.39 -4.34 12.74
CA LEU A 86 -12.26 -3.21 13.08
C LEU A 86 -13.41 -3.65 13.99
N GLU A 87 -14.11 -4.71 13.62
CA GLU A 87 -15.20 -5.30 14.45
C GLU A 87 -14.73 -5.67 15.86
N ARG A 88 -13.55 -6.29 15.99
CA ARG A 88 -12.97 -6.62 17.31
C ARG A 88 -12.66 -5.37 18.13
N MET A 89 -12.21 -4.28 17.48
CA MET A 89 -11.95 -3.02 18.18
C MET A 89 -13.25 -2.36 18.64
N LEU A 90 -14.25 -2.29 17.78
CA LEU A 90 -15.55 -1.71 18.08
C LEU A 90 -16.30 -2.54 19.14
N GLY A 91 -16.27 -3.85 19.04
CA GLY A 91 -16.92 -4.79 19.97
C GLY A 91 -16.44 -4.66 21.41
N LYS A 92 -15.17 -4.31 21.64
CA LYS A 92 -14.64 -4.02 22.99
C LYS A 92 -15.38 -2.86 23.69
N HIS A 93 -15.97 -1.97 22.92
CA HIS A 93 -16.68 -0.79 23.41
C HIS A 93 -18.19 -0.85 23.14
N SER A 94 -18.69 -1.99 22.63
CA SER A 94 -20.09 -2.16 22.22
C SER A 94 -20.53 -1.09 21.20
N LEU A 95 -19.68 -0.80 20.21
CA LEU A 95 -19.93 0.14 19.15
C LEU A 95 -20.22 -0.59 17.85
N SER A 96 -21.16 -0.04 17.03
CA SER A 96 -21.50 -0.55 15.71
C SER A 96 -20.71 0.15 14.59
N LEU A 97 -20.30 1.40 14.81
CA LEU A 97 -19.58 2.23 13.86
C LEU A 97 -18.36 2.86 14.53
N LEU A 98 -17.36 3.19 13.71
CA LEU A 98 -16.18 3.94 14.15
C LEU A 98 -16.56 5.41 14.38
N PRO A 99 -16.57 5.90 15.62
CA PRO A 99 -16.78 7.32 15.87
C PRO A 99 -15.52 8.12 15.51
N GLY A 100 -15.71 9.31 14.94
CA GLY A 100 -14.62 10.23 14.63
C GLY A 100 -14.08 10.95 15.86
N LEU A 101 -13.81 10.21 16.93
CA LEU A 101 -13.34 10.73 18.22
C LEU A 101 -11.94 10.18 18.53
N PRO A 102 -10.85 10.90 18.17
CA PRO A 102 -9.49 10.43 18.35
C PRO A 102 -9.13 9.96 19.77
N PRO A 103 -9.63 10.58 20.85
CA PRO A 103 -9.34 10.11 22.20
C PRO A 103 -9.86 8.72 22.53
N LEU A 104 -10.78 8.17 21.73
CA LEU A 104 -11.31 6.82 21.92
C LEU A 104 -10.30 5.75 21.47
N THR A 105 -9.51 6.07 20.44
CA THR A 105 -8.48 5.19 19.92
C THR A 105 -7.11 5.72 20.36
N SER A 106 -6.20 4.86 20.73
CA SER A 106 -4.82 5.26 21.04
C SER A 106 -3.96 5.48 19.78
N SER A 107 -4.58 5.50 18.61
CA SER A 107 -3.89 5.64 17.32
C SER A 107 -3.56 7.11 17.05
N PRO A 108 -2.44 7.40 16.38
CA PRO A 108 -2.19 8.71 15.78
C PRO A 108 -3.36 9.12 14.89
N CYS A 109 -3.59 10.43 14.75
CA CYS A 109 -4.70 10.94 13.97
C CYS A 109 -4.24 12.06 13.03
N LEU A 110 -4.71 12.00 11.77
CA LEU A 110 -4.66 13.10 10.81
C LEU A 110 -6.09 13.58 10.54
N TYR A 111 -6.26 14.87 10.36
CA TYR A 111 -7.53 15.44 9.95
C TYR A 111 -7.38 16.41 8.81
N GLU A 112 -8.37 16.41 7.90
CA GLU A 112 -8.45 17.35 6.79
C GLU A 112 -8.75 18.76 7.33
N GLU A 113 -7.96 19.76 6.94
CA GLU A 113 -8.08 21.12 7.47
C GLU A 113 -9.46 21.74 7.25
N SER A 114 -10.12 21.39 6.15
CA SER A 114 -11.46 21.88 5.83
C SER A 114 -12.53 21.42 6.82
N LEU A 115 -12.28 20.38 7.60
CA LEU A 115 -13.21 19.82 8.58
C LEU A 115 -13.65 20.83 9.64
N LEU A 116 -12.80 21.79 9.97
CA LEU A 116 -13.06 22.80 11.00
C LEU A 116 -13.54 24.14 10.43
N ARG A 117 -13.93 24.20 9.15
CA ARG A 117 -14.45 25.45 8.55
C ARG A 117 -15.88 25.76 8.94
N GLU A 118 -16.66 24.72 9.21
CA GLU A 118 -18.04 24.85 9.66
C GLU A 118 -18.09 25.17 11.18
N PRO A 119 -19.12 25.85 11.67
CA PRO A 119 -19.23 26.19 13.11
C PRO A 119 -19.44 24.98 14.02
N THR A 120 -20.04 23.91 13.48
CA THR A 120 -20.26 22.63 14.16
C THR A 120 -19.87 21.47 13.28
N VAL A 121 -19.53 20.35 13.89
CA VAL A 121 -19.29 19.07 13.22
C VAL A 121 -20.29 18.02 13.69
N LEU A 122 -20.63 17.10 12.79
CA LEU A 122 -21.51 15.95 13.04
C LEU A 122 -20.67 14.69 13.05
N VAL A 123 -20.48 14.11 14.23
CA VAL A 123 -19.64 12.93 14.44
C VAL A 123 -20.52 11.71 14.68
N HIS A 124 -20.23 10.54 14.12
CA HIS A 124 -20.93 9.31 14.46
C HIS A 124 -20.82 9.02 15.96
N SER A 125 -21.94 8.70 16.57
CA SER A 125 -21.99 8.35 18.00
C SER A 125 -21.39 6.97 18.32
N GLY A 126 -21.12 6.16 17.30
CA GLY A 126 -20.81 4.73 17.44
C GLY A 126 -22.03 3.82 17.32
N GLU A 127 -23.22 4.39 17.25
CA GLU A 127 -24.51 3.71 17.02
C GLU A 127 -25.06 4.14 15.66
N ALA A 128 -25.61 3.21 14.90
CA ALA A 128 -26.18 3.50 13.59
C ALA A 128 -27.37 4.46 13.70
N GLY A 129 -27.44 5.42 12.77
CA GLY A 129 -28.54 6.39 12.70
C GLY A 129 -28.47 7.53 13.71
N LEU A 130 -27.40 7.62 14.51
CA LEU A 130 -27.22 8.67 15.51
C LEU A 130 -25.90 9.41 15.32
N LEU A 131 -25.97 10.72 15.22
CA LEU A 131 -24.84 11.64 15.16
C LEU A 131 -24.78 12.50 16.41
N LEU A 132 -23.61 13.01 16.73
CA LEU A 132 -23.35 13.98 17.79
C LEU A 132 -22.94 15.29 17.11
N GLU A 133 -23.71 16.34 17.35
CA GLU A 133 -23.36 17.70 16.95
C GLU A 133 -22.48 18.31 18.03
N ILE A 134 -21.28 18.73 17.65
CA ILE A 134 -20.26 19.28 18.53
C ILE A 134 -19.76 20.59 17.89
N SER A 135 -19.57 21.64 18.67
CA SER A 135 -18.95 22.86 18.15
C SER A 135 -17.54 22.60 17.65
N SER A 136 -17.13 23.24 16.55
CA SER A 136 -15.81 23.03 15.95
C SER A 136 -14.67 23.37 16.90
N ASP A 137 -14.84 24.35 17.78
CA ASP A 137 -13.86 24.68 18.83
C ASP A 137 -13.72 23.55 19.86
N ALA A 138 -14.86 22.98 20.31
CA ALA A 138 -14.83 21.84 21.23
C ALA A 138 -14.24 20.60 20.55
N PHE A 139 -14.59 20.34 19.29
CA PHE A 139 -14.00 19.24 18.52
C PHE A 139 -12.49 19.44 18.33
N LYS A 140 -12.03 20.64 18.01
CA LYS A 140 -10.62 21.00 17.89
C LYS A 140 -9.83 20.72 19.17
N SER A 141 -10.44 20.92 20.32
CA SER A 141 -9.79 20.60 21.61
C SER A 141 -9.48 19.11 21.79
N MET A 142 -10.21 18.22 21.10
CA MET A 142 -9.93 16.77 21.07
C MET A 142 -8.83 16.39 20.08
N LEU A 143 -8.46 17.30 19.17
CA LEU A 143 -7.46 17.07 18.11
C LEU A 143 -6.04 17.48 18.53
N THR A 144 -5.78 17.72 19.81
CA THR A 144 -4.48 18.21 20.32
C THR A 144 -3.29 17.32 19.97
N LYS A 145 -3.54 16.02 19.76
CA LYS A 145 -2.54 15.04 19.34
C LYS A 145 -2.70 14.61 17.87
N ALA A 146 -3.56 15.29 17.13
CA ALA A 146 -3.78 15.08 15.71
C ALA A 146 -3.06 16.15 14.88
N SER A 147 -2.64 15.82 13.69
CA SER A 147 -2.03 16.75 12.74
C SER A 147 -3.03 17.15 11.66
N ALA A 148 -3.09 18.44 11.35
CA ALA A 148 -3.86 18.94 10.22
C ALA A 148 -3.10 18.69 8.91
N ALA A 149 -3.80 18.33 7.85
CA ALA A 149 -3.20 18.19 6.53
C ALA A 149 -4.26 18.27 5.42
N HIS A 150 -3.81 18.50 4.19
CA HIS A 150 -4.64 18.49 2.99
C HIS A 150 -4.47 17.16 2.24
N PHE A 151 -5.49 16.29 2.31
CA PHE A 151 -5.54 14.98 1.65
C PHE A 151 -6.93 14.62 1.11
N GLY A 152 -7.89 15.49 1.26
CA GLY A 152 -9.24 15.30 0.75
C GLY A 152 -9.45 15.96 -0.60
N GLU A 153 -10.10 15.25 -1.55
CA GLU A 153 -10.52 15.82 -2.82
C GLU A 153 -12.04 16.09 -2.80
N PRO A 154 -12.49 17.35 -2.99
CA PRO A 154 -13.90 17.67 -2.98
C PRO A 154 -14.70 16.89 -4.02
N LEU A 155 -15.84 16.31 -3.63
CA LEU A 155 -16.75 15.60 -4.54
C LEU A 155 -17.26 16.48 -5.68
N SER A 156 -17.30 17.80 -5.49
CA SER A 156 -17.65 18.76 -6.54
C SER A 156 -16.69 18.73 -7.72
N ASN A 157 -15.43 18.37 -7.49
CA ASN A 157 -14.40 18.30 -8.52
C ASN A 157 -14.47 16.98 -9.33
N ILE A 158 -15.27 16.01 -8.84
CA ILE A 158 -15.37 14.67 -9.41
C ILE A 158 -16.71 14.45 -10.13
N ARG A 159 -17.54 15.48 -10.20
CA ARG A 159 -18.83 15.37 -10.88
C ARG A 159 -18.64 15.16 -12.37
N PRO A 160 -19.29 14.12 -12.95
CA PRO A 160 -19.31 13.94 -14.41
C PRO A 160 -19.87 15.18 -15.07
N ASN A 161 -19.29 15.59 -16.19
CA ASN A 161 -19.81 16.68 -16.99
C ASN A 161 -21.04 16.17 -17.76
N LEU A 162 -22.22 16.37 -17.18
CA LEU A 162 -23.49 15.92 -17.77
C LEU A 162 -23.83 16.64 -19.09
N ASP A 163 -23.19 17.78 -19.37
CA ASP A 163 -23.38 18.53 -20.61
C ASP A 163 -22.61 17.89 -21.80
N ARG A 164 -21.63 17.01 -21.50
CA ARG A 164 -20.82 16.31 -22.49
C ARG A 164 -20.58 14.84 -22.14
N PRO A 165 -21.63 14.02 -22.15
CA PRO A 165 -21.54 12.62 -21.69
C PRO A 165 -20.60 11.73 -22.53
N ASN A 166 -20.25 12.16 -23.76
CA ASN A 166 -19.29 11.43 -24.59
C ASN A 166 -17.85 11.73 -24.18
N ASP A 167 -17.57 12.96 -23.73
CA ASP A 167 -16.25 13.35 -23.23
C ASP A 167 -15.96 12.60 -21.93
N ASP A 168 -16.94 12.48 -21.03
CA ASP A 168 -16.85 11.70 -19.80
C ASP A 168 -16.51 10.22 -20.09
N ARG A 169 -17.10 9.65 -21.15
CA ARG A 169 -16.82 8.27 -21.53
C ARG A 169 -15.37 8.07 -22.00
N GLU A 170 -14.85 9.04 -22.76
CA GLU A 170 -13.44 9.04 -23.18
C GLU A 170 -12.51 9.25 -21.99
N GLU A 171 -12.80 10.20 -21.12
CA GLU A 171 -12.00 10.48 -19.92
C GLU A 171 -11.99 9.29 -18.97
N ILE A 172 -13.14 8.65 -18.72
CA ILE A 172 -13.24 7.42 -17.91
C ILE A 172 -12.44 6.30 -18.56
N THR A 173 -12.53 6.13 -19.89
CA THR A 173 -11.81 5.10 -20.62
C THR A 173 -10.30 5.34 -20.53
N GLN A 174 -9.84 6.57 -20.72
CA GLN A 174 -8.43 6.95 -20.60
C GLN A 174 -7.93 6.79 -19.16
N ALA A 175 -8.71 7.22 -18.17
CA ALA A 175 -8.37 7.04 -16.76
C ALA A 175 -8.28 5.56 -16.36
N MET A 176 -9.20 4.72 -16.85
CA MET A 176 -9.16 3.28 -16.62
C MET A 176 -7.95 2.62 -17.30
N GLN A 177 -7.62 3.03 -18.53
CA GLN A 177 -6.44 2.52 -19.24
C GLN A 177 -5.15 2.92 -18.53
N ALA A 178 -5.03 4.19 -18.13
CA ALA A 178 -3.88 4.70 -17.38
C ALA A 178 -3.74 4.02 -16.01
N PHE A 179 -4.85 3.82 -15.30
CA PHE A 179 -4.88 3.10 -14.03
C PHE A 179 -4.49 1.63 -14.20
N THR A 180 -5.01 0.96 -15.23
CA THR A 180 -4.68 -0.44 -15.53
C THR A 180 -3.21 -0.58 -15.91
N ALA A 181 -2.69 0.29 -16.76
CA ALA A 181 -1.28 0.32 -17.15
C ALA A 181 -0.37 0.53 -15.94
N ARG A 182 -0.69 1.52 -15.08
CA ARG A 182 0.06 1.77 -13.83
C ARG A 182 0.02 0.59 -12.87
N ARG A 183 -1.13 -0.08 -12.75
CA ARG A 183 -1.28 -1.25 -11.87
C ARG A 183 -0.55 -2.48 -12.41
N ILE A 184 -0.51 -2.66 -13.73
CA ILE A 184 0.31 -3.68 -14.38
C ILE A 184 1.79 -3.38 -14.14
N GLN A 185 2.22 -2.13 -14.35
CA GLN A 185 3.60 -1.71 -14.11
C GLN A 185 4.00 -1.91 -12.63
N GLN A 186 3.18 -1.50 -11.67
CA GLN A 186 3.42 -1.72 -10.24
C GLN A 186 3.49 -3.21 -9.89
N ARG A 187 2.64 -4.05 -10.49
CA ARG A 187 2.71 -5.50 -10.30
C ARG A 187 3.95 -6.10 -10.94
N LEU A 188 4.34 -5.63 -12.11
CA LEU A 188 5.60 -6.04 -12.75
C LEU A 188 6.80 -5.62 -11.88
N GLU A 189 6.84 -4.39 -11.39
CA GLU A 189 7.88 -3.91 -10.48
C GLU A 189 7.90 -4.68 -9.15
N ALA A 190 6.74 -5.01 -8.59
CA ALA A 190 6.62 -5.81 -7.36
C ALA A 190 6.87 -7.32 -7.57
N THR A 191 6.71 -7.82 -8.82
CA THR A 191 6.92 -9.24 -9.15
C THR A 191 8.32 -9.44 -9.75
N ILE A 192 8.96 -8.40 -10.27
CA ILE A 192 10.30 -8.37 -10.80
C ILE A 192 11.19 -7.51 -9.86
N GLU A 193 11.27 -7.87 -8.58
CA GLU A 193 12.55 -7.80 -7.93
C GLU A 193 13.39 -8.97 -8.48
N ILE A 194 13.76 -8.89 -9.76
CA ILE A 194 14.93 -9.60 -10.22
C ILE A 194 16.08 -8.87 -9.53
N PRO A 195 16.76 -9.52 -8.55
CA PRO A 195 17.95 -8.94 -7.99
C PRO A 195 18.86 -8.54 -9.15
N PRO A 196 19.58 -7.43 -9.08
CA PRO A 196 20.45 -7.01 -10.18
C PRO A 196 21.33 -8.22 -10.54
N LEU A 197 21.27 -8.62 -11.81
CA LEU A 197 22.07 -9.74 -12.32
C LEU A 197 23.48 -9.55 -11.82
N ALA A 198 24.04 -10.56 -11.17
CA ALA A 198 25.42 -10.51 -10.70
C ALA A 198 26.31 -10.02 -11.84
N ASP A 199 27.24 -9.14 -11.56
CA ASP A 199 28.14 -8.54 -12.57
C ASP A 199 28.72 -9.58 -13.54
N THR A 200 29.03 -10.76 -13.01
CA THR A 200 29.49 -11.92 -13.79
C THR A 200 28.46 -12.37 -14.82
N ALA A 201 27.18 -12.47 -14.44
CA ALA A 201 26.11 -12.86 -15.38
C ALA A 201 25.94 -11.84 -16.51
N GLN A 202 26.01 -10.55 -16.19
CA GLN A 202 25.91 -9.48 -17.20
C GLN A 202 27.08 -9.52 -18.18
N LYS A 203 28.31 -9.77 -17.70
CA LYS A 203 29.51 -9.91 -18.53
C LYS A 203 29.41 -11.13 -19.45
N ILE A 204 28.93 -12.29 -18.93
CA ILE A 204 28.74 -13.50 -19.71
C ILE A 204 27.68 -13.30 -20.81
N ILE A 205 26.58 -12.60 -20.51
CA ILE A 205 25.55 -12.29 -21.52
C ILE A 205 26.14 -11.42 -22.64
N LYS A 206 26.96 -10.45 -22.30
CA LYS A 206 27.65 -9.60 -23.32
C LYS A 206 28.56 -10.42 -24.20
N LEU A 207 29.36 -11.33 -23.63
CA LEU A 207 30.24 -12.21 -24.41
C LEU A 207 29.48 -13.16 -25.33
N ARG A 208 28.29 -13.63 -24.90
CA ARG A 208 27.47 -14.51 -25.69
C ARG A 208 26.96 -13.89 -26.99
N VAL A 209 26.72 -12.58 -27.01
CA VAL A 209 26.23 -11.84 -28.19
C VAL A 209 27.32 -11.14 -28.96
N ASP A 210 28.55 -11.16 -28.50
CA ASP A 210 29.71 -10.59 -29.17
C ASP A 210 30.31 -11.59 -30.17
N PRO A 211 30.25 -11.34 -31.47
CA PRO A 211 30.80 -12.24 -32.50
C PRO A 211 32.34 -12.33 -32.45
N ASN A 212 33.01 -11.41 -31.76
CA ASN A 212 34.49 -11.36 -31.63
C ASN A 212 34.97 -11.89 -30.26
N ALA A 213 34.05 -12.38 -29.39
CA ALA A 213 34.43 -12.91 -28.11
C ALA A 213 35.38 -14.10 -28.21
N THR A 214 36.42 -14.08 -27.39
CA THR A 214 37.50 -15.08 -27.41
C THR A 214 37.41 -15.97 -26.16
N ILE A 215 38.20 -17.07 -26.15
CA ILE A 215 38.37 -17.91 -24.97
C ILE A 215 39.00 -17.14 -23.81
N ASP A 216 39.90 -16.23 -24.08
CA ASP A 216 40.54 -15.39 -23.07
C ASP A 216 39.52 -14.48 -22.36
N ASP A 217 38.55 -13.94 -23.11
CA ASP A 217 37.51 -13.08 -22.57
C ASP A 217 36.61 -13.85 -21.60
N ILE A 218 36.14 -15.04 -21.98
CA ILE A 218 35.30 -15.86 -21.08
C ILE A 218 36.12 -16.40 -19.88
N THR A 219 37.39 -16.76 -20.08
CA THR A 219 38.29 -17.16 -19.01
C THR A 219 38.44 -16.06 -17.96
N GLY A 220 38.73 -14.84 -18.43
CA GLY A 220 38.86 -13.67 -17.56
C GLY A 220 37.57 -13.37 -16.77
N VAL A 221 36.39 -13.51 -17.39
CA VAL A 221 35.11 -13.31 -16.68
C VAL A 221 34.86 -14.41 -15.65
N VAL A 222 35.11 -15.68 -15.99
CA VAL A 222 34.90 -16.81 -15.08
C VAL A 222 35.86 -16.73 -13.88
N GLU A 223 37.10 -16.33 -14.07
CA GLU A 223 38.11 -16.20 -13.00
C GLU A 223 37.83 -15.05 -12.03
N THR A 224 36.98 -14.08 -12.41
CA THR A 224 36.56 -13.02 -11.45
C THR A 224 35.65 -13.54 -10.34
N ASP A 225 35.01 -14.71 -10.53
CA ASP A 225 34.18 -15.38 -9.50
C ASP A 225 34.83 -16.73 -9.11
N PRO A 226 35.49 -16.82 -7.94
CA PRO A 226 36.19 -18.04 -7.52
C PRO A 226 35.30 -19.28 -7.42
N ALA A 227 34.01 -19.10 -7.07
CA ALA A 227 33.06 -20.20 -6.97
C ALA A 227 32.67 -20.72 -8.36
N LEU A 228 32.52 -19.82 -9.33
CA LEU A 228 32.24 -20.18 -10.73
C LEU A 228 33.47 -20.87 -11.34
N ALA A 229 34.66 -20.34 -11.13
CA ALA A 229 35.91 -20.93 -11.59
C ALA A 229 36.11 -22.36 -11.06
N ALA A 230 35.89 -22.57 -9.77
CA ALA A 230 36.00 -23.90 -9.15
C ALA A 230 34.98 -24.89 -9.75
N GLN A 231 33.75 -24.45 -10.05
CA GLN A 231 32.75 -25.31 -10.65
C GLN A 231 33.05 -25.66 -12.10
N VAL A 232 33.51 -24.71 -12.90
CA VAL A 232 33.94 -24.96 -14.30
C VAL A 232 35.06 -25.99 -14.34
N VAL A 233 36.07 -25.86 -13.49
CA VAL A 233 37.18 -26.83 -13.37
C VAL A 233 36.67 -28.18 -12.90
N SER A 234 35.76 -28.22 -11.91
CA SER A 234 35.18 -29.45 -11.38
C SER A 234 34.39 -30.23 -12.46
N TRP A 235 33.59 -29.52 -13.27
CA TRP A 235 32.88 -30.15 -14.38
C TRP A 235 33.81 -30.73 -15.42
N ALA A 236 34.84 -29.98 -15.86
CA ALA A 236 35.81 -30.46 -16.82
C ALA A 236 36.61 -31.65 -16.31
N ALA A 237 36.83 -31.73 -15.01
CA ALA A 237 37.51 -32.85 -14.36
C ALA A 237 36.57 -34.05 -14.08
N SER A 238 35.28 -33.92 -14.36
CA SER A 238 34.31 -35.02 -14.08
C SER A 238 34.54 -36.23 -15.01
N PRO A 239 34.25 -37.46 -14.55
CA PRO A 239 34.37 -38.66 -15.36
C PRO A 239 33.51 -38.64 -16.66
N TYR A 240 32.48 -37.82 -16.70
CA TYR A 240 31.59 -37.67 -17.86
C TYR A 240 32.32 -37.15 -19.11
N TYR A 241 33.28 -36.23 -18.94
CA TYR A 241 34.01 -35.68 -20.06
C TYR A 241 35.30 -36.42 -20.42
N ALA A 242 35.65 -37.49 -19.66
CA ALA A 242 36.79 -38.37 -19.91
C ALA A 242 38.09 -37.64 -20.33
N SER A 243 38.39 -36.50 -19.67
CA SER A 243 39.51 -35.63 -20.03
C SER A 243 40.86 -36.35 -19.94
N PRO A 244 41.67 -36.33 -20.99
CA PRO A 244 43.03 -36.86 -20.91
C PRO A 244 43.93 -35.95 -20.09
N GLY A 245 44.30 -36.36 -18.86
CA GLY A 245 45.18 -35.64 -17.94
C GLY A 245 44.45 -34.78 -16.92
N LYS A 246 45.22 -34.13 -16.02
CA LYS A 246 44.65 -33.29 -14.97
C LYS A 246 44.34 -31.92 -15.51
N ILE A 247 43.12 -31.44 -15.23
CA ILE A 247 42.68 -30.05 -15.47
C ILE A 247 43.18 -29.20 -14.30
N ARG A 248 43.93 -28.14 -14.59
CA ARG A 248 44.60 -27.32 -13.59
C ARG A 248 44.18 -25.84 -13.54
N SER A 249 43.49 -25.37 -14.59
CA SER A 249 43.04 -24.00 -14.72
C SER A 249 41.67 -23.93 -15.41
N VAL A 250 41.03 -22.75 -15.36
CA VAL A 250 39.83 -22.47 -16.09
C VAL A 250 40.08 -22.52 -17.60
N GLU A 251 41.18 -21.99 -18.06
CA GLU A 251 41.63 -22.07 -19.45
C GLU A 251 41.77 -23.52 -19.95
N ASP A 252 42.49 -24.39 -19.17
CA ASP A 252 42.57 -25.81 -19.46
C ASP A 252 41.17 -26.45 -19.60
N ALA A 253 40.23 -26.11 -18.70
CA ALA A 253 38.88 -26.64 -18.70
C ALA A 253 38.11 -26.23 -19.97
N ILE A 254 38.28 -25.00 -20.42
CA ILE A 254 37.62 -24.45 -21.59
C ILE A 254 38.23 -25.01 -22.89
N VAL A 255 39.54 -24.86 -23.03
CA VAL A 255 40.24 -25.18 -24.30
C VAL A 255 40.25 -26.68 -24.59
N ARG A 256 40.44 -27.52 -23.56
CA ARG A 256 40.68 -28.94 -23.72
C ARG A 256 39.44 -29.80 -23.57
N VAL A 257 38.40 -29.31 -22.91
CA VAL A 257 37.27 -30.17 -22.49
C VAL A 257 35.91 -29.60 -22.88
N LEU A 258 35.57 -28.42 -22.37
CA LEU A 258 34.19 -27.90 -22.43
C LEU A 258 33.89 -27.12 -23.71
N GLY A 259 34.88 -26.35 -24.19
CA GLY A 259 34.68 -25.41 -25.29
C GLY A 259 33.92 -24.11 -24.85
N PHE A 260 33.99 -23.11 -25.71
CA PHE A 260 33.46 -21.77 -25.44
C PHE A 260 31.93 -21.76 -25.16
N ASP A 261 31.15 -22.36 -26.05
CA ASP A 261 29.67 -22.32 -25.96
C ASP A 261 29.14 -23.04 -24.72
N LEU A 262 29.73 -24.20 -24.38
CA LEU A 262 29.28 -24.95 -23.22
C LEU A 262 29.60 -24.20 -21.92
N VAL A 263 30.78 -23.60 -21.83
CA VAL A 263 31.17 -22.81 -20.65
C VAL A 263 30.31 -21.58 -20.48
N ILE A 264 30.00 -20.84 -21.55
CA ILE A 264 29.06 -19.70 -21.49
C ILE A 264 27.70 -20.15 -20.93
N ASN A 265 27.13 -21.23 -21.44
CA ASN A 265 25.82 -21.71 -20.99
C ASN A 265 25.84 -22.19 -19.53
N LEU A 266 26.87 -22.92 -19.12
CA LEU A 266 27.01 -23.38 -17.75
C LEU A 266 27.28 -22.23 -16.77
N ALA A 267 28.18 -21.31 -17.13
CA ALA A 267 28.52 -20.15 -16.31
C ALA A 267 27.32 -19.20 -16.16
N LEU A 268 26.54 -19.00 -17.24
CA LEU A 268 25.32 -18.23 -17.18
C LEU A 268 24.25 -18.88 -16.29
N GLY A 269 24.05 -20.20 -16.44
CA GLY A 269 23.10 -20.94 -15.59
C GLY A 269 23.42 -20.85 -14.10
N LEU A 270 24.71 -20.93 -13.73
CA LEU A 270 25.15 -20.78 -12.34
C LEU A 270 25.05 -19.34 -11.81
N ALA A 271 25.45 -18.38 -12.63
CA ALA A 271 25.38 -16.97 -12.23
C ALA A 271 23.92 -16.53 -12.03
N LEU A 272 22.98 -17.01 -12.86
CA LEU A 272 21.55 -16.79 -12.69
C LEU A 272 20.97 -17.58 -11.50
N GLY A 273 21.42 -18.81 -11.28
CA GLY A 273 20.98 -19.62 -10.14
C GLY A 273 21.32 -18.99 -8.79
N LYS A 274 22.48 -18.34 -8.67
CA LYS A 274 22.88 -17.57 -7.47
C LYS A 274 22.05 -16.30 -7.26
N THR A 275 21.46 -15.78 -8.32
CA THR A 275 20.66 -14.54 -8.28
C THR A 275 19.20 -14.84 -7.92
N LEU A 276 18.73 -16.06 -8.16
CA LEU A 276 17.34 -16.50 -7.97
C LEU A 276 17.14 -17.36 -6.71
N SER A 277 18.18 -17.68 -5.98
CA SER A 277 18.17 -18.40 -4.70
C SER A 277 18.29 -17.46 -3.52
#